data_eeb6e9eff6834725b69ef48ffedd6311
#
_entry.id   eeb6e9eff6834725b69ef48ffedd6311
#
_cell.length_a   1.000
_cell.length_b   1.000
_cell.length_c   1.000
_cell.angle_alpha   90.00
_cell.angle_beta   90.00
_cell.angle_gamma   90.00
#
_symmetry.space_group_name_H-M   'P 1'
#
loop_
_entity.id
_entity.type
_entity.pdbx_description
1 polymer ?
#
loop_
_entity_poly.entity_id
_entity_poly.type
_entity_poly.pdbx_seq_one_letter_code
_entity_poly.pdbx_strand_id
1 'polypeptide(L)'
;MDTQQDRLLQFDRDLLSGKNICSSRGVLVTFPSSLKKLFHMKGLGVIICHRGSFQFSLNQKVCSAKAGESLFIPEEGAFQVLQESEDMEVQILIYQIEPIRDIMGNAVVTMYMYSRITPDEPSCVWTTGEEEEITKYMSLLDSAVEVEENPFKLY
;
A
#
# COMPACT_ATOMS: atom_id res chain seq x y z
N MET A 1 -17.89 -0.93 17.27
CA MET A 1 -17.97 -1.28 15.83
C MET A 1 -17.10 -0.30 15.04
N ASP A 2 -16.18 -0.82 14.25
CA ASP A 2 -15.28 0.03 13.49
C ASP A 2 -15.99 0.65 12.29
N THR A 3 -16.02 1.99 12.28
CA THR A 3 -16.53 2.72 11.12
C THR A 3 -15.39 2.97 10.13
N GLN A 4 -15.73 3.42 8.93
CA GLN A 4 -14.73 3.87 7.97
C GLN A 4 -13.85 4.97 8.57
N GLN A 5 -14.47 5.91 9.27
CA GLN A 5 -13.76 7.00 9.92
C GLN A 5 -12.74 6.48 10.94
N ASP A 6 -13.12 5.50 11.74
CA ASP A 6 -12.23 4.91 12.73
C ASP A 6 -11.04 4.24 12.09
N ARG A 7 -11.26 3.51 11.00
CA ARG A 7 -10.18 2.85 10.26
C ARG A 7 -9.21 3.84 9.63
N LEU A 8 -9.74 4.93 9.07
CA LEU A 8 -8.91 6.00 8.51
C LEU A 8 -8.04 6.65 9.57
N LEU A 9 -8.61 6.97 10.71
CA LEU A 9 -7.87 7.57 11.82
C LEU A 9 -6.81 6.62 12.38
N GLN A 10 -7.14 5.34 12.50
CA GLN A 10 -6.18 4.36 13.01
C GLN A 10 -5.03 4.17 12.03
N PHE A 11 -5.31 4.13 10.73
CA PHE A 11 -4.28 4.03 9.71
C PHE A 11 -3.33 5.23 9.80
N ASP A 12 -3.87 6.45 9.90
CA ASP A 12 -3.06 7.65 10.02
C ASP A 12 -2.18 7.62 11.27
N ARG A 13 -2.72 7.19 12.40
CA ARG A 13 -1.94 7.07 13.64
C ARG A 13 -0.81 6.07 13.49
N ASP A 14 -1.09 4.91 12.93
CA ASP A 14 -0.10 3.86 12.72
C ASP A 14 1.02 4.35 11.81
N LEU A 15 0.64 5.02 10.72
CA LEU A 15 1.60 5.53 9.75
C LEU A 15 2.49 6.62 10.35
N LEU A 16 1.89 7.57 11.05
CA LEU A 16 2.62 8.69 11.63
C LEU A 16 3.47 8.29 12.83
N SER A 17 3.06 7.26 13.56
CA SER A 17 3.84 6.76 14.70
C SER A 17 5.01 5.87 14.28
N GLY A 18 5.12 5.56 12.97
CA GLY A 18 6.20 4.72 12.46
C GLY A 18 5.98 3.24 12.70
N LYS A 19 4.73 2.79 12.86
CA LYS A 19 4.42 1.38 12.98
C LYS A 19 4.95 0.62 11.77
N ASN A 20 5.57 -0.52 11.99
CA ASN A 20 6.22 -1.27 10.93
C ASN A 20 5.29 -1.69 9.79
N ILE A 21 4.10 -2.15 10.15
CA ILE A 21 3.12 -2.60 9.17
C ILE A 21 1.80 -1.86 9.40
N CYS A 22 1.36 -1.12 8.38
CA CYS A 22 0.11 -0.37 8.40
C CYS A 22 -0.82 -0.94 7.34
N SER A 23 -1.96 -1.44 7.76
CA SER A 23 -2.95 -2.03 6.86
C SER A 23 -4.29 -1.32 7.00
N SER A 24 -4.98 -1.11 5.87
CA SER A 24 -6.33 -0.57 5.91
C SER A 24 -7.35 -1.57 6.48
N ARG A 25 -6.95 -2.85 6.58
CA ARG A 25 -7.79 -3.94 7.07
C ARG A 25 -9.13 -4.03 6.33
N GLY A 26 -9.02 -3.99 5.01
CA GLY A 26 -10.17 -4.02 4.13
C GLY A 26 -10.22 -2.79 3.24
N VAL A 27 -11.36 -2.58 2.64
CA VAL A 27 -11.56 -1.51 1.67
C VAL A 27 -11.92 -0.21 2.36
N LEU A 28 -11.26 0.87 1.95
CA LEU A 28 -11.57 2.23 2.38
C LEU A 28 -12.25 2.98 1.24
N VAL A 29 -13.15 3.88 1.58
CA VAL A 29 -13.89 4.69 0.59
C VAL A 29 -13.18 6.00 0.27
N THR A 30 -12.08 6.28 0.92
CA THR A 30 -11.24 7.44 0.64
C THR A 30 -9.84 7.15 1.16
N PHE A 31 -8.86 7.91 0.71
CA PHE A 31 -7.51 7.80 1.24
C PHE A 31 -7.39 8.42 2.63
N PRO A 32 -6.53 7.85 3.49
CA PRO A 32 -6.21 8.49 4.77
C PRO A 32 -5.56 9.85 4.55
N SER A 33 -5.76 10.76 5.47
CA SER A 33 -5.26 12.15 5.35
C SER A 33 -3.74 12.23 5.18
N SER A 34 -3.00 11.34 5.84
CA SER A 34 -1.54 11.31 5.76
C SER A 34 -1.04 11.04 4.35
N LEU A 35 -1.80 10.31 3.52
CA LEU A 35 -1.42 10.03 2.14
C LEU A 35 -1.90 11.09 1.16
N LYS A 36 -2.76 12.02 1.59
CA LYS A 36 -3.14 13.18 0.79
C LYS A 36 -2.13 14.32 0.91
N LYS A 37 -1.17 14.17 1.81
CA LYS A 37 -0.02 15.04 1.94
C LYS A 37 1.20 14.29 1.43
N LEU A 38 2.28 15.01 1.17
CA LEU A 38 3.51 14.38 0.72
C LEU A 38 4.04 13.44 1.80
N PHE A 39 4.14 12.17 1.45
CA PHE A 39 4.61 11.12 2.35
C PHE A 39 5.81 10.42 1.74
N HIS A 40 6.89 10.33 2.50
CA HIS A 40 8.09 9.62 2.10
C HIS A 40 8.03 8.19 2.60
N MET A 41 7.97 7.25 1.66
CA MET A 41 7.87 5.83 1.98
C MET A 41 9.19 5.36 2.60
N LYS A 42 9.11 4.75 3.78
CA LYS A 42 10.30 4.20 4.45
C LYS A 42 10.55 2.75 4.08
N GLY A 43 9.55 2.10 3.55
CA GLY A 43 9.64 0.72 3.10
C GLY A 43 8.87 0.56 1.81
N LEU A 44 7.89 -0.30 1.81
CA LEU A 44 7.13 -0.66 0.62
C LEU A 44 5.66 -0.34 0.81
N GLY A 45 5.05 0.30 -0.19
CA GLY A 45 3.61 0.54 -0.21
C GLY A 45 2.93 -0.25 -1.32
N VAL A 46 1.76 -0.78 -1.03
CA VAL A 46 0.91 -1.46 -2.01
C VAL A 46 -0.49 -0.89 -1.89
N ILE A 47 -1.05 -0.46 -3.01
CA ILE A 47 -2.40 0.08 -3.07
C ILE A 47 -3.17 -0.62 -4.17
N ILE A 48 -4.33 -1.18 -3.83
CA ILE A 48 -5.22 -1.81 -4.80
C ILE A 48 -6.46 -0.93 -4.94
N CYS A 49 -6.75 -0.51 -6.18
CA CYS A 49 -7.96 0.25 -6.48
C CYS A 49 -9.06 -0.71 -6.92
N HIS A 50 -10.08 -0.86 -6.08
CA HIS A 50 -11.22 -1.73 -6.38
C HIS A 50 -12.32 -0.99 -7.14
N ARG A 51 -12.44 0.32 -6.92
CA ARG A 51 -13.48 1.13 -7.54
C ARG A 51 -13.03 2.58 -7.60
N GLY A 52 -13.47 3.28 -8.64
CA GLY A 52 -13.15 4.69 -8.82
C GLY A 52 -11.81 4.91 -9.48
N SER A 53 -11.28 6.10 -9.32
CA SER A 53 -9.99 6.49 -9.89
C SER A 53 -9.36 7.56 -9.02
N PHE A 54 -8.04 7.69 -9.11
CA PHE A 54 -7.32 8.73 -8.39
C PHE A 54 -6.07 9.15 -9.14
N GLN A 55 -5.65 10.39 -8.89
CA GLN A 55 -4.38 10.92 -9.35
C GLN A 55 -3.42 11.02 -8.17
N PHE A 56 -2.18 10.71 -8.43
CA PHE A 56 -1.15 10.78 -7.41
C PHE A 56 0.16 11.28 -8.00
N SER A 57 1.01 11.79 -7.14
CA SER A 57 2.37 12.16 -7.48
C SER A 57 3.31 11.11 -6.88
N LEU A 58 4.24 10.63 -7.67
CA LEU A 58 5.31 9.75 -7.19
C LEU A 58 6.63 10.29 -7.70
N ASN A 59 7.48 10.70 -6.77
CA ASN A 59 8.77 11.32 -7.09
C ASN A 59 8.61 12.47 -8.09
N GLN A 60 7.61 13.34 -7.82
CA GLN A 60 7.29 14.54 -8.60
C GLN A 60 6.66 14.28 -9.98
N LYS A 61 6.35 13.02 -10.28
CA LYS A 61 5.63 12.68 -11.52
C LYS A 61 4.17 12.41 -11.20
N VAL A 62 3.28 13.02 -11.95
CA VAL A 62 1.84 12.84 -11.78
C VAL A 62 1.39 11.63 -12.58
N CYS A 63 0.72 10.71 -11.91
CA CYS A 63 0.21 9.48 -12.49
C CYS A 63 -1.24 9.30 -12.08
N SER A 64 -1.92 8.34 -12.67
CA SER A 64 -3.28 8.01 -12.29
C SER A 64 -3.47 6.50 -12.24
N ALA A 65 -4.45 6.07 -11.42
CA ALA A 65 -4.85 4.69 -11.32
C ALA A 65 -6.37 4.62 -11.22
N LYS A 66 -6.93 3.51 -11.67
CA LYS A 66 -8.38 3.31 -11.69
C LYS A 66 -8.73 1.90 -11.24
N ALA A 67 -10.03 1.64 -11.13
CA ALA A 67 -10.54 0.32 -10.74
C ALA A 67 -9.87 -0.80 -11.55
N GLY A 68 -9.44 -1.84 -10.87
CA GLY A 68 -8.73 -2.96 -11.45
C GLY A 68 -7.23 -2.76 -11.56
N GLU A 69 -6.73 -1.62 -11.14
CA GLU A 69 -5.30 -1.35 -11.14
C GLU A 69 -4.75 -1.34 -9.72
N SER A 70 -3.49 -1.71 -9.60
CA SER A 70 -2.78 -1.71 -8.34
C SER A 70 -1.46 -0.99 -8.52
N LEU A 71 -0.97 -0.39 -7.46
CA LEU A 71 0.30 0.29 -7.53
C LEU A 71 1.23 -0.11 -6.40
N PHE A 72 2.52 -0.09 -6.71
CA PHE A 72 3.59 -0.32 -5.75
C PHE A 72 4.40 0.95 -5.59
N ILE A 73 4.63 1.33 -4.35
CA ILE A 73 5.44 2.49 -4.02
C ILE A 73 6.74 1.97 -3.44
N PRO A 74 7.87 2.20 -4.13
CA PRO A 74 9.14 1.67 -3.65
C PRO A 74 9.66 2.43 -2.44
N GLU A 75 10.64 1.82 -1.76
CA GLU A 75 11.34 2.46 -0.67
C GLU A 75 11.87 3.83 -1.12
N GLU A 76 11.74 4.81 -0.24
CA GLU A 76 12.13 6.21 -0.48
C GLU A 76 11.27 6.95 -1.50
N GLY A 77 10.21 6.33 -2.01
CA GLY A 77 9.28 7.01 -2.90
C GLY A 77 8.54 8.13 -2.20
N ALA A 78 8.51 9.30 -2.81
CA ALA A 78 7.74 10.45 -2.33
C ALA A 78 6.36 10.40 -2.97
N PHE A 79 5.34 10.08 -2.18
CA PHE A 79 4.00 9.79 -2.65
C PHE A 79 2.98 10.78 -2.09
N GLN A 80 2.04 11.17 -2.94
CA GLN A 80 0.93 12.03 -2.51
C GLN A 80 -0.29 11.81 -3.40
N VAL A 81 -1.44 11.58 -2.79
CA VAL A 81 -2.71 11.53 -3.52
C VAL A 81 -3.17 12.97 -3.78
N LEU A 82 -3.38 13.30 -5.05
CA LEU A 82 -3.75 14.65 -5.47
C LEU A 82 -5.25 14.82 -5.64
N GLN A 83 -5.91 13.82 -6.23
CA GLN A 83 -7.35 13.81 -6.44
C GLN A 83 -7.88 12.39 -6.35
N GLU A 84 -9.12 12.25 -5.92
CA GLU A 84 -9.80 10.98 -5.91
C GLU A 84 -11.25 11.15 -6.32
N SER A 85 -11.84 10.13 -6.98
CA SER A 85 -13.25 10.16 -7.34
C SER A 85 -14.13 9.93 -6.11
N GLU A 86 -15.40 10.25 -6.23
CA GLU A 86 -16.35 10.10 -5.11
C GLU A 86 -16.66 8.65 -4.78
N ASP A 87 -16.49 7.76 -5.75
CA ASP A 87 -16.81 6.34 -5.61
C ASP A 87 -15.59 5.49 -5.27
N MET A 88 -14.57 6.06 -4.63
CA MET A 88 -13.34 5.34 -4.32
C MET A 88 -13.56 4.15 -3.42
N GLU A 89 -12.88 3.06 -3.77
CA GLU A 89 -12.69 1.89 -2.91
C GLU A 89 -11.27 1.41 -3.10
N VAL A 90 -10.45 1.60 -2.07
CA VAL A 90 -9.02 1.24 -2.10
C VAL A 90 -8.65 0.38 -0.91
N GLN A 91 -7.67 -0.45 -1.11
CA GLN A 91 -7.06 -1.23 -0.05
C GLN A 91 -5.57 -0.88 0.00
N ILE A 92 -5.06 -0.61 1.19
CA ILE A 92 -3.72 -0.04 1.37
C ILE A 92 -2.93 -0.88 2.36
N LEU A 93 -1.66 -1.12 2.02
CA LEU A 93 -0.75 -1.84 2.88
C LEU A 93 0.62 -1.19 2.78
N ILE A 94 1.16 -0.75 3.90
CA ILE A 94 2.45 -0.07 3.93
C ILE A 94 3.37 -0.72 4.96
N TYR A 95 4.57 -1.06 4.50
CA TYR A 95 5.65 -1.60 5.31
C TYR A 95 6.70 -0.53 5.48
N GLN A 96 6.89 -0.08 6.70
CA GLN A 96 7.82 1.02 6.96
C GLN A 96 9.23 0.58 7.29
N ILE A 97 9.43 -0.71 7.57
CA ILE A 97 10.74 -1.26 7.89
C ILE A 97 10.86 -2.66 7.27
N GLU A 98 11.90 -3.36 7.61
CA GLU A 98 12.32 -4.65 7.09
C GLU A 98 11.46 -5.90 7.37
N PRO A 99 10.30 -5.86 8.07
CA PRO A 99 9.53 -7.08 8.31
C PRO A 99 9.21 -7.87 7.05
N ILE A 100 9.06 -7.17 5.93
CA ILE A 100 8.75 -7.82 4.67
C ILE A 100 9.89 -8.76 4.24
N ARG A 101 11.13 -8.41 4.53
CA ARG A 101 12.29 -9.24 4.21
C ARG A 101 12.29 -10.53 5.01
N ASP A 102 11.92 -10.43 6.28
CA ASP A 102 11.89 -11.59 7.17
C ASP A 102 10.73 -12.53 6.84
N ILE A 103 9.60 -11.97 6.39
CA ILE A 103 8.37 -12.73 6.17
C ILE A 103 8.32 -13.38 4.79
N MET A 104 8.67 -12.60 3.76
CA MET A 104 8.50 -13.04 2.37
C MET A 104 9.78 -13.51 1.71
N GLY A 105 10.90 -13.36 2.38
CA GLY A 105 12.19 -13.58 1.74
C GLY A 105 12.54 -12.43 0.84
N ASN A 106 13.65 -11.79 1.13
CA ASN A 106 14.11 -10.59 0.46
C ASN A 106 14.16 -10.74 -1.07
N ALA A 107 14.65 -11.88 -1.54
CA ALA A 107 14.85 -12.08 -2.98
C ALA A 107 13.55 -12.08 -3.77
N VAL A 108 12.51 -12.73 -3.26
CA VAL A 108 11.23 -12.84 -3.97
C VAL A 108 10.58 -11.48 -4.15
N VAL A 109 10.48 -10.72 -3.05
CA VAL A 109 9.85 -9.40 -3.09
C VAL A 109 10.67 -8.45 -3.96
N THR A 110 11.98 -8.45 -3.79
CA THR A 110 12.86 -7.58 -4.56
C THR A 110 12.79 -7.86 -6.05
N MET A 111 12.87 -9.12 -6.43
CA MET A 111 12.77 -9.50 -7.85
C MET A 111 11.44 -9.10 -8.45
N TYR A 112 10.36 -9.32 -7.71
CA TYR A 112 9.02 -8.98 -8.19
C TYR A 112 8.89 -7.47 -8.40
N MET A 113 9.34 -6.68 -7.45
CA MET A 113 9.29 -5.23 -7.54
C MET A 113 10.16 -4.69 -8.67
N TYR A 114 11.40 -5.12 -8.75
CA TYR A 114 12.31 -4.61 -9.77
C TYR A 114 11.97 -5.05 -11.19
N SER A 115 11.26 -6.17 -11.33
CA SER A 115 10.83 -6.60 -12.66
C SER A 115 9.73 -5.70 -13.23
N ARG A 116 9.05 -4.94 -12.35
CA ARG A 116 7.91 -4.10 -12.75
C ARG A 116 8.19 -2.62 -12.73
N ILE A 117 9.09 -2.18 -11.86
CA ILE A 117 9.42 -0.76 -11.71
C ILE A 117 10.78 -0.53 -12.33
N THR A 118 10.80 0.15 -13.48
CA THR A 118 12.05 0.53 -14.12
C THR A 118 12.34 2.00 -13.81
N PRO A 119 13.64 2.39 -13.70
CA PRO A 119 13.99 3.78 -13.41
C PRO A 119 13.47 4.78 -14.44
N ASP A 120 13.32 4.37 -15.68
CA ASP A 120 12.96 5.24 -16.79
C ASP A 120 11.45 5.39 -16.98
N GLU A 121 10.67 4.45 -16.46
CA GLU A 121 9.21 4.50 -16.55
C GLU A 121 8.61 4.44 -15.15
N PRO A 122 7.78 5.41 -14.77
CA PRO A 122 7.13 5.39 -13.48
C PRO A 122 5.91 4.45 -13.49
N SER A 123 6.01 3.29 -14.13
CA SER A 123 4.90 2.35 -14.14
C SER A 123 4.94 1.48 -12.90
N CYS A 124 4.66 2.13 -11.78
CA CYS A 124 4.34 1.45 -10.54
C CYS A 124 2.90 0.94 -10.56
N VAL A 125 2.15 1.24 -11.62
CA VAL A 125 0.74 0.86 -11.77
C VAL A 125 0.65 -0.42 -12.58
N TRP A 126 -0.03 -1.42 -12.04
CA TRP A 126 -0.24 -2.72 -12.66
C TRP A 126 -1.72 -2.91 -12.99
N THR A 127 -1.97 -3.60 -14.09
CA THR A 127 -3.34 -3.83 -14.55
C THR A 127 -3.94 -5.09 -13.94
N THR A 128 -5.23 -5.26 -14.17
CA THR A 128 -6.07 -6.33 -13.62
C THR A 128 -5.52 -7.75 -13.82
N GLY A 129 -4.79 -8.00 -14.91
CA GLY A 129 -4.25 -9.33 -15.18
C GLY A 129 -3.26 -9.83 -14.15
N GLU A 130 -2.72 -8.94 -13.33
CA GLU A 130 -1.72 -9.26 -12.32
C GLU A 130 -2.29 -9.19 -10.90
N GLU A 131 -3.55 -8.85 -10.79
CA GLU A 131 -4.23 -8.61 -9.51
C GLU A 131 -4.25 -9.85 -8.62
N GLU A 132 -4.38 -11.05 -9.18
CA GLU A 132 -4.38 -12.28 -8.39
C GLU A 132 -3.11 -12.46 -7.59
N GLU A 133 -1.96 -12.22 -8.22
CA GLU A 133 -0.68 -12.33 -7.52
C GLU A 133 -0.55 -11.28 -6.43
N ILE A 134 -0.94 -10.05 -6.75
CA ILE A 134 -0.90 -8.95 -5.80
C ILE A 134 -1.81 -9.26 -4.61
N THR A 135 -3.00 -9.78 -4.87
CA THR A 135 -3.95 -10.17 -3.82
C THR A 135 -3.36 -11.28 -2.93
N LYS A 136 -2.68 -12.24 -3.53
CA LYS A 136 -2.02 -13.29 -2.75
C LYS A 136 -0.95 -12.72 -1.83
N TYR A 137 -0.12 -11.81 -2.35
CA TYR A 137 0.89 -11.15 -1.53
C TYR A 137 0.25 -10.36 -0.41
N MET A 138 -0.79 -9.61 -0.69
CA MET A 138 -1.48 -8.84 0.33
C MET A 138 -2.09 -9.74 1.41
N SER A 139 -2.63 -10.89 1.02
CA SER A 139 -3.17 -11.84 1.99
C SER A 139 -2.09 -12.37 2.92
N LEU A 140 -0.92 -12.71 2.36
CA LEU A 140 0.21 -13.15 3.16
C LEU A 140 0.69 -12.05 4.11
N LEU A 141 0.70 -10.81 3.62
CA LEU A 141 1.15 -9.68 4.39
C LEU A 141 0.14 -9.32 5.49
N ASP A 142 -1.16 -9.44 5.22
CA ASP A 142 -2.19 -9.27 6.25
C ASP A 142 -2.06 -10.32 7.35
N SER A 143 -1.74 -11.56 6.99
CA SER A 143 -1.46 -12.60 7.97
C SER A 143 -0.26 -12.24 8.83
N ALA A 144 0.75 -11.62 8.24
CA ALA A 144 1.94 -11.16 8.96
C ALA A 144 1.59 -10.05 9.96
N VAL A 145 0.64 -9.17 9.61
CA VAL A 145 0.15 -8.15 10.55
C VAL A 145 -0.43 -8.80 11.81
N GLU A 146 -1.24 -9.85 11.63
CA GLU A 146 -1.80 -10.57 12.77
C GLU A 146 -0.72 -11.18 13.66
N VAL A 147 0.31 -11.76 13.06
CA VAL A 147 1.42 -12.35 13.79
C VAL A 147 2.15 -11.27 14.59
N GLU A 148 2.42 -10.12 13.99
CA GLU A 148 3.12 -9.03 14.66
C GLU A 148 2.31 -8.42 15.80
N GLU A 149 1.00 -8.32 15.63
CA GLU A 149 0.11 -7.77 16.66
C GLU A 149 -0.18 -8.77 17.79
N ASN A 150 -0.02 -10.04 17.54
CA ASN A 150 -0.27 -11.09 18.52
C ASN A 150 0.93 -11.99 18.65
N PRO A 151 1.91 -11.63 19.50
CA PRO A 151 3.15 -12.39 19.64
C PRO A 151 2.94 -13.83 20.11
N PHE A 152 1.79 -14.14 20.71
CA PHE A 152 1.50 -15.51 21.17
C PHE A 152 1.19 -16.45 20.01
N LYS A 153 0.88 -15.94 18.83
CA LYS A 153 0.66 -16.78 17.65
C LYS A 153 1.94 -17.28 17.00
N LEU A 154 3.07 -16.73 17.40
CA LEU A 154 4.37 -17.17 16.87
C LEU A 154 4.79 -18.56 17.36
N TYR A 155 4.15 -19.04 18.38
CA TYR A 155 4.47 -20.29 19.04
C TYR A 155 3.28 -21.23 19.02
#